data_45e17c5d145264515636ff90f20237d7
#
_entry.id   45e17c5d145264515636ff90f20237d7
#
_cell.length_a   1.000
_cell.length_b   1.000
_cell.length_c   1.000
_cell.angle_alpha   90.00
_cell.angle_beta   90.00
_cell.angle_gamma   90.00
#
_symmetry.space_group_name_H-M   'P 1'
#
loop_
_entity.id
_entity.type
_entity.pdbx_description
1 polymer ?
#
loop_
_entity_poly.entity_id
_entity_poly.type
_entity_poly.pdbx_seq_one_letter_code
_entity_poly.pdbx_strand_id
1 'polypeptide(L)'
;MGRVTIGPMGKVRQLRLAKDAMDREWADPGLDLDAVAAHAGYSRYHFVRAFKAAYGETPGQYLTHRRIERAEEYLRGADLTVTEICHLVGFSSLGTFSARFKARTGLTPTEYREKHVGRGAALIPGCYAMLWAGGFRRREGEPQGERQGKRQESKFGEAP
;
A
#
# COMPACT_ATOMS: atom_id res chain seq x y z
N MET A 1 22.77 30.63 -1.92
CA MET A 1 22.06 29.56 -1.22
C MET A 1 23.03 28.43 -1.02
N GLY A 2 23.49 28.24 0.22
CA GLY A 2 24.53 27.25 0.57
C GLY A 2 24.00 25.82 0.42
N ARG A 3 24.68 25.00 -0.37
CA ARG A 3 24.52 23.54 -0.36
C ARG A 3 25.00 23.05 1.01
N VAL A 4 24.08 22.64 1.88
CA VAL A 4 24.43 21.93 3.11
C VAL A 4 25.03 20.59 2.69
N THR A 5 26.36 20.48 2.79
CA THR A 5 27.06 19.21 2.53
C THR A 5 26.80 18.29 3.72
N ILE A 6 25.85 17.39 3.58
CA ILE A 6 25.53 16.38 4.60
C ILE A 6 26.67 15.38 4.64
N GLY A 7 27.34 15.29 5.79
CA GLY A 7 28.42 14.33 6.03
C GLY A 7 27.97 12.87 5.92
N PRO A 8 28.90 11.89 5.87
CA PRO A 8 28.61 10.48 5.65
C PRO A 8 27.55 9.90 6.61
N MET A 9 27.60 10.26 7.89
CA MET A 9 26.62 9.82 8.91
C MET A 9 25.22 10.42 8.68
N GLY A 10 25.13 11.65 8.17
CA GLY A 10 23.86 12.27 7.81
C GLY A 10 23.17 11.57 6.63
N LYS A 11 23.95 11.10 5.65
CA LYS A 11 23.44 10.38 4.47
C LYS A 11 22.83 9.02 4.84
N VAL A 12 23.47 8.28 5.74
CA VAL A 12 22.96 6.99 6.24
C VAL A 12 21.63 7.19 6.98
N ARG A 13 21.57 8.21 7.86
CA ARG A 13 20.33 8.55 8.59
C ARG A 13 19.18 8.89 7.63
N GLN A 14 19.46 9.65 6.58
CA GLN A 14 18.44 10.04 5.59
C GLN A 14 17.93 8.87 4.77
N LEU A 15 18.80 7.94 4.35
CA LEU A 15 18.39 6.70 3.69
C LEU A 15 17.50 5.83 4.59
N ARG A 16 17.82 5.78 5.89
CA ARG A 16 17.00 5.08 6.88
C ARG A 16 15.62 5.71 7.03
N LEU A 17 15.53 7.03 7.13
CA LEU A 17 14.25 7.74 7.19
C LEU A 17 13.41 7.51 5.93
N ALA A 18 14.04 7.51 4.75
CA ALA A 18 13.37 7.19 3.50
C ALA A 18 12.82 5.75 3.50
N LYS A 19 13.63 4.79 3.95
CA LYS A 19 13.21 3.41 4.09
C LYS A 19 12.05 3.26 5.07
N ASP A 20 12.13 3.91 6.24
CA ASP A 20 11.07 3.90 7.27
C ASP A 20 9.76 4.53 6.74
N ALA A 21 9.84 5.56 5.90
CA ALA A 21 8.67 6.13 5.23
C ALA A 21 8.02 5.13 4.26
N MET A 22 8.83 4.46 3.44
CA MET A 22 8.35 3.40 2.54
C MET A 22 7.73 2.23 3.31
N ASP A 23 8.29 1.87 4.48
CA ASP A 23 7.76 0.82 5.36
C ASP A 23 6.43 1.20 6.03
N ARG A 24 6.14 2.48 6.21
CA ARG A 24 4.85 2.95 6.72
C ARG A 24 3.78 3.07 5.64
N GLU A 25 4.18 3.45 4.45
CA GLU A 25 3.28 3.83 3.35
C GLU A 25 3.28 2.81 2.21
N TRP A 26 3.80 1.61 2.43
CA TRP A 26 3.95 0.57 1.41
C TRP A 26 2.63 0.23 0.66
N ALA A 27 1.49 0.36 1.33
CA ALA A 27 0.17 0.04 0.77
C ALA A 27 -0.42 1.17 -0.08
N ASP A 28 0.15 2.38 -0.03
CA ASP A 28 -0.31 3.49 -0.85
C ASP A 28 0.09 3.27 -2.32
N PRO A 29 -0.88 3.08 -3.26
CA PRO A 29 -0.57 2.95 -4.67
C PRO A 29 0.02 4.23 -5.28
N GLY A 30 -0.22 5.39 -4.64
CA GLY A 30 0.30 6.69 -5.02
C GLY A 30 1.63 7.06 -4.39
N LEU A 31 2.29 6.15 -3.65
CA LEU A 31 3.58 6.44 -3.03
C LEU A 31 4.61 6.86 -4.08
N ASP A 32 4.95 8.14 -4.04
CA ASP A 32 5.91 8.76 -4.96
C ASP A 32 7.34 8.64 -4.42
N LEU A 33 8.14 7.78 -5.07
CA LEU A 33 9.55 7.60 -4.73
C LEU A 33 10.41 8.85 -5.00
N ASP A 34 9.96 9.75 -5.87
CA ASP A 34 10.66 11.02 -6.10
C ASP A 34 10.43 11.97 -4.93
N ALA A 35 9.22 12.02 -4.39
CA ALA A 35 8.92 12.74 -3.16
C ALA A 35 9.69 12.18 -1.95
N VAL A 36 9.77 10.85 -1.83
CA VAL A 36 10.58 10.18 -0.78
C VAL A 36 12.06 10.57 -0.90
N ALA A 37 12.62 10.55 -2.12
CA ALA A 37 14.00 10.94 -2.37
C ALA A 37 14.25 12.41 -2.02
N ALA A 38 13.37 13.32 -2.46
CA ALA A 38 13.46 14.75 -2.18
C ALA A 38 13.37 15.04 -0.68
N HIS A 39 12.45 14.38 0.04
CA HIS A 39 12.34 14.51 1.49
C HIS A 39 13.60 14.02 2.22
N ALA A 40 14.27 13.01 1.70
CA ALA A 40 15.56 12.52 2.20
C ALA A 40 16.76 13.36 1.70
N GLY A 41 16.54 14.47 0.99
CA GLY A 41 17.61 15.35 0.50
C GLY A 41 18.42 14.79 -0.68
N TYR A 42 17.85 13.84 -1.41
CA TYR A 42 18.47 13.24 -2.60
C TYR A 42 17.77 13.65 -3.88
N SER A 43 18.50 13.74 -4.99
CA SER A 43 17.90 13.64 -6.30
C SER A 43 17.54 12.17 -6.59
N ARG A 44 16.55 11.91 -7.43
CA ARG A 44 16.11 10.56 -7.81
C ARG A 44 17.26 9.62 -8.14
N TYR A 45 18.15 10.05 -9.01
CA TYR A 45 19.29 9.24 -9.46
C TYR A 45 20.24 8.88 -8.30
N HIS A 46 20.60 9.85 -7.47
CA HIS A 46 21.45 9.63 -6.32
C HIS A 46 20.77 8.76 -5.26
N PHE A 47 19.45 8.93 -5.06
CA PHE A 47 18.67 8.12 -4.14
C PHE A 47 18.70 6.63 -4.53
N VAL A 48 18.39 6.31 -5.80
CA VAL A 48 18.41 4.93 -6.29
C VAL A 48 19.78 4.28 -6.09
N ARG A 49 20.86 4.97 -6.43
CA ARG A 49 22.23 4.46 -6.26
C ARG A 49 22.61 4.28 -4.79
N ALA A 50 22.33 5.29 -3.97
CA ALA A 50 22.69 5.26 -2.55
C ALA A 50 21.88 4.20 -1.81
N PHE A 51 20.59 4.06 -2.12
CA PHE A 51 19.71 3.05 -1.54
C PHE A 51 20.18 1.65 -1.93
N LYS A 52 20.46 1.42 -3.22
CA LYS A 52 20.98 0.13 -3.69
C LYS A 52 22.32 -0.22 -3.07
N ALA A 53 23.22 0.74 -2.90
CA ALA A 53 24.50 0.52 -2.25
C ALA A 53 24.34 0.17 -0.76
N ALA A 54 23.34 0.75 -0.07
CA ALA A 54 23.11 0.53 1.35
C ALA A 54 22.31 -0.75 1.66
N TYR A 55 21.32 -1.10 0.78
CA TYR A 55 20.36 -2.18 1.04
C TYR A 55 20.39 -3.32 0.01
N GLY A 56 21.25 -3.25 -0.99
CA GLY A 56 21.41 -4.29 -2.03
C GLY A 56 20.40 -4.25 -3.16
N GLU A 57 19.31 -3.48 -3.05
CA GLU A 57 18.25 -3.38 -4.04
C GLU A 57 17.79 -1.94 -4.24
N THR A 58 17.14 -1.66 -5.38
CA THR A 58 16.61 -0.32 -5.64
C THR A 58 15.37 -0.04 -4.77
N PRO A 59 15.02 1.25 -4.50
CA PRO A 59 13.80 1.60 -3.75
C PRO A 59 12.52 0.98 -4.32
N GLY A 60 12.39 0.95 -5.66
CA GLY A 60 11.23 0.35 -6.31
C GLY A 60 11.16 -1.18 -6.15
N GLN A 61 12.31 -1.86 -6.18
CA GLN A 61 12.39 -3.30 -5.88
C GLN A 61 12.04 -3.56 -4.43
N TYR A 62 12.60 -2.79 -3.51
CA TYR A 62 12.30 -2.87 -2.10
C TYR A 62 10.79 -2.73 -1.82
N LEU A 63 10.15 -1.68 -2.35
CA LEU A 63 8.72 -1.47 -2.18
C LEU A 63 7.89 -2.63 -2.75
N THR A 64 8.27 -3.12 -3.94
CA THR A 64 7.62 -4.28 -4.55
C THR A 64 7.74 -5.52 -3.66
N HIS A 65 8.92 -5.78 -3.10
CA HIS A 65 9.15 -6.93 -2.21
C HIS A 65 8.29 -6.83 -0.95
N ARG A 66 8.23 -5.65 -0.32
CA ARG A 66 7.39 -5.42 0.87
C ARG A 66 5.91 -5.67 0.57
N ARG A 67 5.41 -5.20 -0.57
CA ARG A 67 4.02 -5.46 -1.02
C ARG A 67 3.75 -6.94 -1.24
N ILE A 68 4.68 -7.66 -1.86
CA ILE A 68 4.54 -9.11 -2.07
C ILE A 68 4.57 -9.88 -0.75
N GLU A 69 5.46 -9.57 0.18
CA GLU A 69 5.51 -10.18 1.51
C GLU A 69 4.16 -10.02 2.25
N ARG A 70 3.55 -8.83 2.19
CA ARG A 70 2.23 -8.60 2.76
C ARG A 70 1.13 -9.37 2.04
N ALA A 71 1.21 -9.48 0.70
CA ALA A 71 0.29 -10.30 -0.06
C ALA A 71 0.36 -11.78 0.32
N GLU A 72 1.56 -12.32 0.58
CA GLU A 72 1.74 -13.68 1.07
C GLU A 72 1.02 -13.92 2.42
N GLU A 73 1.11 -12.95 3.34
CA GLU A 73 0.43 -13.02 4.64
C GLU A 73 -1.10 -13.05 4.46
N TYR A 74 -1.67 -12.18 3.60
CA TYR A 74 -3.10 -12.17 3.31
C TYR A 74 -3.57 -13.43 2.58
N LEU A 75 -2.79 -13.93 1.63
CA LEU A 75 -3.12 -15.15 0.91
C LEU A 75 -3.18 -16.38 1.84
N ARG A 76 -2.36 -16.40 2.90
CA ARG A 76 -2.35 -17.50 3.88
C ARG A 76 -3.42 -17.39 4.96
N GLY A 77 -3.78 -16.17 5.35
CA GLY A 77 -4.53 -15.95 6.57
C GLY A 77 -5.87 -15.22 6.41
N ALA A 78 -6.16 -14.61 5.25
CA ALA A 78 -7.36 -13.81 5.08
C ALA A 78 -8.31 -14.36 4.02
N ASP A 79 -9.60 -14.28 4.29
CA ASP A 79 -10.66 -14.56 3.31
C ASP A 79 -10.89 -13.35 2.41
N LEU A 80 -9.93 -13.12 1.52
CA LEU A 80 -9.94 -12.06 0.50
C LEU A 80 -9.67 -12.67 -0.87
N THR A 81 -10.28 -12.13 -1.89
CA THR A 81 -9.97 -12.50 -3.27
C THR A 81 -8.56 -12.03 -3.65
N VAL A 82 -7.96 -12.64 -4.67
CA VAL A 82 -6.65 -12.22 -5.20
C VAL A 82 -6.69 -10.77 -5.69
N THR A 83 -7.83 -10.36 -6.26
CA THR A 83 -8.03 -8.98 -6.72
C THR A 83 -8.06 -7.98 -5.57
N GLU A 84 -8.79 -8.30 -4.49
CA GLU A 84 -8.82 -7.48 -3.29
C GLU A 84 -7.43 -7.34 -2.66
N ILE A 85 -6.68 -8.44 -2.55
CA ILE A 85 -5.30 -8.43 -2.05
C ILE A 85 -4.40 -7.58 -2.93
N CYS A 86 -4.50 -7.70 -4.26
CA CYS A 86 -3.75 -6.88 -5.20
C CYS A 86 -3.90 -5.39 -4.91
N HIS A 87 -5.13 -4.91 -4.76
CA HIS A 87 -5.40 -3.50 -4.45
C HIS A 87 -4.99 -3.12 -3.02
N LEU A 88 -5.24 -4.01 -2.05
CA LEU A 88 -4.90 -3.80 -0.65
C LEU A 88 -3.39 -3.61 -0.44
N VAL A 89 -2.58 -4.31 -1.20
CA VAL A 89 -1.12 -4.19 -1.14
C VAL A 89 -0.55 -3.12 -2.08
N GLY A 90 -1.40 -2.27 -2.67
CA GLY A 90 -0.98 -1.09 -3.41
C GLY A 90 -0.62 -1.32 -4.87
N PHE A 91 -1.04 -2.43 -5.49
CA PHE A 91 -0.94 -2.59 -6.95
C PHE A 91 -2.20 -2.08 -7.63
N SER A 92 -2.02 -1.36 -8.73
CA SER A 92 -3.12 -0.87 -9.58
C SER A 92 -3.56 -1.88 -10.64
N SER A 93 -2.77 -2.93 -10.90
CA SER A 93 -3.00 -3.91 -11.96
C SER A 93 -2.78 -5.32 -11.44
N LEU A 94 -3.81 -6.17 -11.59
CA LEU A 94 -3.76 -7.59 -11.22
C LEU A 94 -2.69 -8.36 -12.03
N GLY A 95 -2.53 -8.02 -13.31
CA GLY A 95 -1.51 -8.63 -14.17
C GLY A 95 -0.09 -8.33 -13.68
N THR A 96 0.19 -7.07 -13.36
CA THR A 96 1.49 -6.66 -12.79
C THR A 96 1.74 -7.32 -11.44
N PHE A 97 0.72 -7.33 -10.57
CA PHE A 97 0.80 -8.02 -9.28
C PHE A 97 1.14 -9.49 -9.44
N SER A 98 0.37 -10.23 -10.23
CA SER A 98 0.57 -11.68 -10.43
C SER A 98 1.94 -12.00 -11.02
N ALA A 99 2.41 -11.22 -11.99
CA ALA A 99 3.74 -11.38 -12.57
C ALA A 99 4.86 -11.14 -11.54
N ARG A 100 4.77 -10.08 -10.74
CA ARG A 100 5.75 -9.77 -9.69
C ARG A 100 5.71 -10.80 -8.57
N PHE A 101 4.51 -11.23 -8.18
CA PHE A 101 4.33 -12.28 -7.17
C PHE A 101 4.97 -13.59 -7.62
N LYS A 102 4.69 -14.05 -8.85
CA LYS A 102 5.28 -15.27 -9.40
C LYS A 102 6.81 -15.16 -9.55
N ALA A 103 7.31 -14.02 -9.98
CA ALA A 103 8.76 -13.78 -10.07
C ALA A 103 9.48 -13.89 -8.72
N ARG A 104 8.79 -13.52 -7.62
CA ARG A 104 9.36 -13.55 -6.27
C ARG A 104 9.21 -14.91 -5.59
N THR A 105 8.03 -15.55 -5.70
CA THR A 105 7.67 -16.76 -4.94
C THR A 105 7.77 -18.05 -5.75
N GLY A 106 7.87 -17.94 -7.08
CA GLY A 106 7.83 -19.08 -8.02
C GLY A 106 6.41 -19.57 -8.33
N LEU A 107 5.37 -19.07 -7.65
CA LEU A 107 3.98 -19.48 -7.78
C LEU A 107 3.09 -18.28 -8.12
N THR A 108 1.99 -18.51 -8.83
CA THR A 108 0.93 -17.50 -8.93
C THR A 108 0.25 -17.30 -7.57
N PRO A 109 -0.41 -16.15 -7.33
CA PRO A 109 -1.14 -15.92 -6.07
C PRO A 109 -2.14 -17.02 -5.74
N THR A 110 -2.86 -17.55 -6.74
CA THR A 110 -3.83 -18.63 -6.56
C THR A 110 -3.15 -19.95 -6.18
N GLU A 111 -2.12 -20.37 -6.92
CA GLU A 111 -1.33 -21.56 -6.60
C GLU A 111 -0.69 -21.46 -5.22
N TYR A 112 -0.22 -20.26 -4.84
CA TYR A 112 0.35 -20.02 -3.52
C TYR A 112 -0.69 -20.22 -2.41
N ARG A 113 -1.90 -19.71 -2.59
CA ARG A 113 -3.02 -19.92 -1.65
C ARG A 113 -3.36 -21.40 -1.52
N GLU A 114 -3.56 -22.08 -2.64
CA GLU A 114 -3.92 -23.51 -2.64
C GLU A 114 -2.87 -24.36 -1.91
N LYS A 115 -1.61 -24.02 -2.06
CA LYS A 115 -0.49 -24.73 -1.43
C LYS A 115 -0.39 -24.47 0.08
N HIS A 116 -0.69 -23.25 0.54
CA HIS A 116 -0.40 -22.81 1.91
C HIS A 116 -1.64 -22.73 2.82
N VAL A 117 -2.84 -22.69 2.24
CA VAL A 117 -4.08 -22.74 3.02
C VAL A 117 -4.53 -24.19 3.10
N GLY A 118 -4.41 -24.82 4.28
CA GLY A 118 -4.92 -26.17 4.51
C GLY A 118 -6.44 -26.23 4.35
N ARG A 119 -6.97 -27.36 3.88
CA ARG A 119 -8.41 -27.60 3.81
C ARG A 119 -9.01 -27.48 5.21
N GLY A 120 -9.96 -26.55 5.37
CA GLY A 120 -10.62 -26.30 6.67
C GLY A 120 -9.89 -25.29 7.57
N ALA A 121 -8.86 -24.61 7.08
CA ALA A 121 -8.25 -23.51 7.82
C ALA A 121 -9.28 -22.38 8.04
N ALA A 122 -9.41 -21.92 9.30
CA ALA A 122 -10.20 -20.74 9.62
C ALA A 122 -9.44 -19.50 9.13
N LEU A 123 -9.93 -18.86 8.08
CA LEU A 123 -9.38 -17.61 7.58
C LEU A 123 -9.95 -16.43 8.37
N ILE A 124 -9.13 -15.41 8.56
CA ILE A 124 -9.59 -14.13 9.13
C ILE A 124 -10.60 -13.51 8.16
N PRO A 125 -11.83 -13.15 8.59
CA PRO A 125 -12.79 -12.49 7.71
C PRO A 125 -12.19 -11.27 7.01
N GLY A 126 -12.46 -11.13 5.71
CA GLY A 126 -11.85 -10.10 4.87
C GLY A 126 -12.07 -8.68 5.38
N CYS A 127 -13.23 -8.40 6.01
CA CYS A 127 -13.51 -7.12 6.64
C CYS A 127 -12.52 -6.77 7.78
N TYR A 128 -12.09 -7.76 8.57
CA TYR A 128 -11.06 -7.56 9.60
C TYR A 128 -9.67 -7.33 9.00
N ALA A 129 -9.33 -8.07 7.96
CA ALA A 129 -8.07 -7.90 7.27
C ALA A 129 -7.96 -6.52 6.61
N MET A 130 -9.04 -6.02 6.01
CA MET A 130 -9.12 -4.65 5.45
C MET A 130 -9.01 -3.57 6.53
N LEU A 131 -9.64 -3.78 7.69
CA LEU A 131 -9.54 -2.83 8.81
C LEU A 131 -8.09 -2.73 9.32
N TRP A 132 -7.41 -3.84 9.45
CA TRP A 132 -6.01 -3.90 9.90
C TRP A 132 -5.02 -3.30 8.88
N ALA A 133 -5.31 -3.44 7.61
CA ALA A 133 -4.50 -2.84 6.55
C ALA A 133 -4.69 -1.32 6.42
N GLY A 134 -5.57 -0.72 7.22
CA GLY A 134 -5.88 0.71 7.13
C GLY A 134 -6.78 1.05 5.94
N GLY A 135 -7.51 0.07 5.39
CA GLY A 135 -8.39 0.23 4.23
C GLY A 135 -9.55 1.22 4.42
N PHE A 136 -9.75 1.73 5.63
CA PHE A 136 -10.70 2.81 5.95
C PHE A 136 -10.02 4.16 6.22
N ARG A 137 -8.78 4.38 5.81
CA ARG A 137 -8.22 5.73 5.82
C ARG A 137 -9.06 6.59 4.87
N ARG A 138 -9.92 7.45 5.44
CA ARG A 138 -10.56 8.53 4.69
C ARG A 138 -9.45 9.29 3.96
N ARG A 139 -9.60 9.45 2.64
CA ARG A 139 -8.86 10.49 1.92
C ARG A 139 -9.28 11.82 2.54
N GLU A 140 -8.40 12.46 3.28
CA GLU A 140 -8.59 13.85 3.68
C GLU A 140 -8.63 14.66 2.38
N GLY A 141 -9.84 15.12 1.99
CA GLY A 141 -10.02 15.91 0.78
C GLY A 141 -11.31 15.68 0.00
N GLU A 142 -12.15 14.69 0.33
CA GLU A 142 -13.49 14.66 -0.28
C GLU A 142 -14.41 15.68 0.40
N PRO A 143 -14.96 16.67 -0.34
CA PRO A 143 -15.94 17.59 0.20
C PRO A 143 -17.17 16.81 0.65
N GLN A 144 -17.60 17.07 1.86
CA GLN A 144 -18.86 16.53 2.40
C GLN A 144 -20.00 17.02 1.52
N GLY A 145 -20.56 16.12 0.71
CA GLY A 145 -21.81 16.37 0.01
C GLY A 145 -22.89 16.63 1.05
N GLU A 146 -23.34 17.89 1.12
CA GLU A 146 -24.53 18.30 1.85
C GLU A 146 -25.71 17.44 1.42
N ARG A 147 -26.14 16.56 2.28
CA ARG A 147 -27.45 15.92 2.15
C ARG A 147 -28.50 16.96 2.49
N GLN A 148 -28.95 17.67 1.47
CA GLN A 148 -30.19 18.45 1.58
C GLN A 148 -31.35 17.48 1.82
N GLY A 149 -31.78 17.41 3.08
CA GLY A 149 -33.02 16.75 3.46
C GLY A 149 -34.21 17.53 2.89
N LYS A 150 -34.78 17.06 1.80
CA LYS A 150 -36.12 17.45 1.40
C LYS A 150 -37.10 16.91 2.44
N ARG A 151 -37.52 17.76 3.37
CA ARG A 151 -38.75 17.57 4.16
C ARG A 151 -39.91 17.58 3.15
N GLN A 152 -40.55 16.44 2.96
CA GLN A 152 -41.90 16.37 2.40
C GLN A 152 -42.86 16.69 3.53
N GLU A 153 -43.43 17.89 3.49
CA GLU A 153 -44.65 18.24 4.26
C GLU A 153 -45.82 17.49 3.61
N SER A 154 -46.29 16.46 4.31
CA SER A 154 -47.62 15.88 3.99
C SER A 154 -48.69 16.78 4.57
N LYS A 155 -49.33 17.52 3.69
CA LYS A 155 -50.64 18.18 3.98
C LYS A 155 -51.69 17.11 4.15
N PHE A 156 -52.15 16.88 5.36
CA PHE A 156 -53.44 16.26 5.60
C PHE A 156 -54.50 17.33 5.34
N GLY A 157 -55.28 17.15 4.31
CA GLY A 157 -56.48 17.89 4.00
C GLY A 157 -57.62 17.32 4.83
N GLU A 158 -58.28 18.16 5.60
CA GLU A 158 -59.61 17.92 6.15
C GLU A 158 -60.62 17.89 5.02
N ALA A 159 -61.53 16.94 5.12
CA ALA A 159 -62.77 16.92 4.36
C ALA A 159 -63.95 17.10 5.35
N PRO A 160 -65.02 17.77 4.93
CA PRO A 160 -66.23 17.95 5.77
C PRO A 160 -67.09 16.67 5.83
#